data_9ba1df902ea00e1230366f780bd7c98a
#
_entry.id   9ba1df902ea00e1230366f780bd7c98a
#
_cell.length_a   1.000
_cell.length_b   1.000
_cell.length_c   1.000
_cell.angle_alpha   90.00
_cell.angle_beta   90.00
_cell.angle_gamma   90.00
#
_symmetry.space_group_name_H-M   'P 1'
#
loop_
_entity.id
_entity.type
_entity.pdbx_description
1 polymer ?
#
loop_
_entity_poly.entity_id
_entity_poly.type
_entity_poly.pdbx_seq_one_letter_code
_entity_poly.pdbx_strand_id
1 'polypeptide(L)'
;MISQDTIHNILGRLDIVDVVQQYIPLTRKGKNYVGLCPFHEDGHPSLVVSREKQIFKCFSCGTGGNSIQFLQKYKNISFAEAVKEAGKLAGIETADIQKKENPEKVRLLQLNRDVLNYANYILQSEEGAEGMSYLESRGYSRELIRKRSIGYIPDKDKLMHFLERKGYSFEEMQKADIFSPSGSCKWEKRIIFPVTAENSDVYGFTARTIRNGSEQPKYVNTAESDLFRKRALFYGGSEAISEARREQELIIVEGTADADMLVQNGHPNCAATLGTALTEEHIRKIRRMNVRVRLCYDGDKAGIKATLKAAALLRKSGIDVLCTSLPEGKDPDELSREDPELLDELLNRQENTVDFMLYHFSTENGGFSDRKEQTVAVLKELISYQDPLMKDHYLDRIAKVSGFSPQSLQESYESMTGSRQQYSAEKTQRFAKSDYAPKRSASVKINFQEKNKIIYKNEVKQKYDNLYQNGNVTAYDRRSLLNRTDILKKYMHQKGRMLETTITCITDEDIDLRCHEIAESCVKAIGAEHSIDPKNLDYVAFLHKDTKYPHIHIQVWQEEPLLDRYRLTNALLAKMKVDITEIMKAPAVQQETEIIETTESIEPETIKISGM
;
A
#
# COMPACT_ATOMS: atom_id res chain seq x y z
N MET A 1 -16.38 -1.79 9.19
CA MET A 1 -15.84 -0.40 9.14
C MET A 1 -16.60 0.41 10.17
N ILE A 2 -15.90 1.13 11.03
CA ILE A 2 -16.55 2.06 11.96
C ILE A 2 -17.26 3.12 11.12
N SER A 3 -18.54 3.40 11.41
CA SER A 3 -19.29 4.35 10.60
C SER A 3 -18.75 5.78 10.80
N GLN A 4 -18.82 6.59 9.77
CA GLN A 4 -18.43 8.01 9.85
C GLN A 4 -19.27 8.76 10.88
N ASP A 5 -20.55 8.39 11.01
CA ASP A 5 -21.47 8.97 11.96
C ASP A 5 -21.06 8.67 13.41
N THR A 6 -20.57 7.44 13.69
CA THR A 6 -20.04 7.07 15.02
C THR A 6 -18.80 7.89 15.35
N ILE A 7 -17.87 8.05 14.40
CA ILE A 7 -16.65 8.87 14.58
C ILE A 7 -17.04 10.33 14.84
N HIS A 8 -17.99 10.86 14.07
CA HIS A 8 -18.47 12.23 14.21
C HIS A 8 -19.14 12.46 15.55
N ASN A 9 -19.99 11.52 16.01
CA ASN A 9 -20.63 11.57 17.33
C ASN A 9 -19.61 11.55 18.48
N ILE A 10 -18.58 10.70 18.38
CA ILE A 10 -17.50 10.63 19.37
C ILE A 10 -16.75 11.96 19.43
N LEU A 11 -16.30 12.46 18.28
CA LEU A 11 -15.56 13.72 18.20
C LEU A 11 -16.41 14.93 18.65
N GLY A 12 -17.71 14.91 18.39
CA GLY A 12 -18.64 15.97 18.82
C GLY A 12 -18.85 16.04 20.34
N ARG A 13 -18.55 14.96 21.08
CA ARG A 13 -18.68 14.92 22.56
C ARG A 13 -17.35 15.12 23.29
N LEU A 14 -16.22 14.99 22.59
CA LEU A 14 -14.90 15.16 23.17
C LEU A 14 -14.39 16.59 22.98
N ASP A 15 -13.86 17.16 24.05
CA ASP A 15 -13.00 18.34 23.95
C ASP A 15 -11.56 17.89 23.87
N ILE A 16 -10.86 18.28 22.82
CA ILE A 16 -9.47 17.85 22.60
C ILE A 16 -8.51 18.28 23.71
N VAL A 17 -8.76 19.45 24.32
CA VAL A 17 -7.93 19.93 25.44
C VAL A 17 -8.08 18.99 26.63
N ASP A 18 -9.33 18.59 26.94
CA ASP A 18 -9.62 17.71 28.07
C ASP A 18 -9.06 16.30 27.82
N VAL A 19 -9.07 15.83 26.57
CA VAL A 19 -8.42 14.56 26.18
C VAL A 19 -6.90 14.65 26.34
N VAL A 20 -6.27 15.66 25.78
CA VAL A 20 -4.80 15.79 25.79
C VAL A 20 -4.26 16.03 27.21
N GLN A 21 -4.98 16.80 28.03
CA GLN A 21 -4.58 17.09 29.42
C GLN A 21 -4.54 15.86 30.33
N GLN A 22 -5.24 14.77 29.97
CA GLN A 22 -5.14 13.50 30.72
C GLN A 22 -3.76 12.85 30.60
N TYR A 23 -2.97 13.23 29.60
CA TYR A 23 -1.70 12.58 29.27
C TYR A 23 -0.50 13.50 29.37
N ILE A 24 -0.68 14.80 29.10
CA ILE A 24 0.40 15.78 29.13
C ILE A 24 -0.08 17.10 29.76
N PRO A 25 0.73 17.78 30.56
CA PRO A 25 0.40 19.10 31.10
C PRO A 25 0.26 20.13 29.99
N LEU A 26 -0.85 20.86 29.99
CA LEU A 26 -1.09 21.96 29.04
C LEU A 26 -1.22 23.29 29.78
N THR A 27 -0.56 24.33 29.27
CA THR A 27 -0.68 25.71 29.78
C THR A 27 -1.44 26.55 28.76
N ARG A 28 -2.39 27.34 29.23
CA ARG A 28 -3.17 28.23 28.35
C ARG A 28 -2.31 29.40 27.85
N LYS A 29 -2.30 29.59 26.52
CA LYS A 29 -1.63 30.72 25.85
C LYS A 29 -2.59 31.39 24.87
N GLY A 30 -3.25 32.45 25.31
CA GLY A 30 -4.29 33.13 24.54
C GLY A 30 -5.54 32.23 24.32
N LYS A 31 -5.90 32.00 23.06
CA LYS A 31 -7.01 31.12 22.66
C LYS A 31 -6.66 29.64 22.62
N ASN A 32 -5.36 29.29 22.66
CA ASN A 32 -4.86 27.94 22.55
C ASN A 32 -4.22 27.46 23.86
N TYR A 33 -3.87 26.17 23.89
CA TYR A 33 -3.11 25.53 24.96
C TYR A 33 -1.79 25.03 24.39
N VAL A 34 -0.73 25.08 25.19
CA VAL A 34 0.61 24.66 24.78
C VAL A 34 1.22 23.70 25.79
N GLY A 35 2.00 22.74 25.32
CA GLY A 35 2.71 21.77 26.13
C GLY A 35 3.91 21.18 25.42
N LEU A 36 4.68 20.35 26.13
CA LEU A 36 5.76 19.58 25.51
C LEU A 36 5.16 18.51 24.59
N CYS A 37 5.75 18.31 23.42
CA CYS A 37 5.28 17.33 22.47
C CYS A 37 5.69 15.92 22.92
N PRO A 38 4.75 14.95 23.03
CA PRO A 38 5.09 13.58 23.43
C PRO A 38 5.57 12.71 22.26
N PHE A 39 5.67 13.26 21.06
CA PHE A 39 5.98 12.52 19.83
C PHE A 39 7.42 12.70 19.33
N HIS A 40 8.22 13.52 20.01
CA HIS A 40 9.66 13.72 19.80
C HIS A 40 10.28 14.28 21.09
N GLU A 41 11.57 14.23 21.22
CA GLU A 41 12.27 14.92 22.33
C GLU A 41 12.08 16.43 22.21
N ASP A 42 11.33 17.00 23.15
CA ASP A 42 10.91 18.40 23.14
C ASP A 42 11.43 19.14 24.37
N GLY A 43 12.38 20.03 24.17
CA GLY A 43 12.93 20.87 25.24
C GLY A 43 12.12 22.15 25.51
N HIS A 44 11.20 22.52 24.61
CA HIS A 44 10.36 23.71 24.72
C HIS A 44 8.96 23.43 24.22
N PRO A 45 7.90 23.98 24.89
CA PRO A 45 6.51 23.71 24.52
C PRO A 45 6.21 24.03 23.05
N SER A 46 6.23 23.01 22.20
CA SER A 46 6.00 23.09 20.74
C SER A 46 4.65 22.54 20.30
N LEU A 47 3.98 21.78 21.17
CA LEU A 47 2.63 21.27 20.92
C LEU A 47 1.60 22.36 21.21
N VAL A 48 0.78 22.68 20.22
CA VAL A 48 -0.35 23.60 20.35
C VAL A 48 -1.65 22.84 20.20
N VAL A 49 -2.57 23.02 21.13
CA VAL A 49 -3.92 22.41 21.13
C VAL A 49 -4.95 23.54 21.03
N SER A 50 -5.78 23.49 19.99
CA SER A 50 -6.83 24.46 19.74
C SER A 50 -8.20 23.90 20.13
N ARG A 51 -8.78 24.43 21.20
CA ARG A 51 -10.15 24.07 21.63
C ARG A 51 -11.19 24.50 20.59
N GLU A 52 -10.99 25.64 19.95
CA GLU A 52 -11.93 26.13 18.92
C GLU A 52 -11.94 25.23 17.67
N LYS A 53 -10.77 24.78 17.22
CA LYS A 53 -10.64 23.94 16.02
C LYS A 53 -10.71 22.45 16.30
N GLN A 54 -10.71 22.03 17.56
CA GLN A 54 -10.67 20.63 17.99
C GLN A 54 -9.51 19.83 17.37
N ILE A 55 -8.32 20.46 17.29
CA ILE A 55 -7.10 19.86 16.76
C ILE A 55 -5.90 20.16 17.65
N PHE A 56 -4.90 19.28 17.59
CA PHE A 56 -3.55 19.54 18.07
C PHE A 56 -2.56 19.62 16.91
N LYS A 57 -1.49 20.35 17.07
CA LYS A 57 -0.35 20.39 16.12
C LYS A 57 0.94 20.73 16.85
N CYS A 58 1.97 19.92 16.64
CA CYS A 58 3.33 20.24 17.01
C CYS A 58 3.99 21.03 15.88
N PHE A 59 4.56 22.19 16.19
CA PHE A 59 5.23 23.03 15.20
C PHE A 59 6.71 22.64 14.99
N SER A 60 7.27 21.77 15.83
CA SER A 60 8.63 21.23 15.66
C SER A 60 8.65 20.00 14.79
N CYS A 61 7.87 18.94 15.13
CA CYS A 61 7.86 17.69 14.38
C CYS A 61 6.72 17.57 13.36
N GLY A 62 5.82 18.56 13.24
CA GLY A 62 4.71 18.56 12.31
C GLY A 62 3.54 17.62 12.66
N THR A 63 3.67 16.82 13.73
CA THR A 63 2.60 15.88 14.16
C THR A 63 1.35 16.65 14.57
N GLY A 64 0.19 16.20 14.07
CA GLY A 64 -1.09 16.83 14.36
C GLY A 64 -2.28 15.92 14.12
N GLY A 65 -3.48 16.40 14.49
CA GLY A 65 -4.74 15.68 14.31
C GLY A 65 -5.82 16.06 15.32
N ASN A 66 -6.89 15.26 15.37
CA ASN A 66 -7.99 15.37 16.33
C ASN A 66 -7.77 14.48 17.57
N SER A 67 -8.75 14.43 18.48
CA SER A 67 -8.68 13.64 19.73
C SER A 67 -8.42 12.15 19.48
N ILE A 68 -9.03 11.53 18.45
CA ILE A 68 -8.81 10.11 18.11
C ILE A 68 -7.38 9.90 17.62
N GLN A 69 -6.88 10.78 16.74
CA GLN A 69 -5.53 10.71 16.23
C GLN A 69 -4.47 10.97 17.29
N PHE A 70 -4.77 11.81 18.29
CA PHE A 70 -3.91 11.99 19.46
C PHE A 70 -3.80 10.68 20.25
N LEU A 71 -4.92 10.06 20.61
CA LEU A 71 -4.96 8.78 21.33
C LEU A 71 -4.24 7.67 20.57
N GLN A 72 -4.47 7.59 19.26
CA GLN A 72 -3.83 6.63 18.37
C GLN A 72 -2.29 6.73 18.45
N LYS A 73 -1.77 7.95 18.30
CA LYS A 73 -0.32 8.20 18.30
C LYS A 73 0.29 8.09 19.70
N TYR A 74 -0.37 8.63 20.71
CA TYR A 74 0.16 8.66 22.07
C TYR A 74 0.21 7.26 22.71
N LYS A 75 -0.84 6.46 22.53
CA LYS A 75 -0.90 5.08 23.04
C LYS A 75 -0.31 4.04 22.08
N ASN A 76 0.11 4.48 20.89
CA ASN A 76 0.61 3.61 19.81
C ASN A 76 -0.33 2.44 19.49
N ILE A 77 -1.63 2.74 19.35
CA ILE A 77 -2.70 1.77 19.10
C ILE A 77 -3.29 1.93 17.69
N SER A 78 -4.03 0.92 17.22
CA SER A 78 -4.72 1.00 15.94
C SER A 78 -5.82 2.08 15.95
N PHE A 79 -6.22 2.56 14.77
CA PHE A 79 -7.31 3.54 14.65
C PHE A 79 -8.62 3.03 15.27
N ALA A 80 -8.92 1.73 15.10
CA ALA A 80 -10.13 1.13 15.67
C ALA A 80 -10.10 1.11 17.22
N GLU A 81 -8.95 0.82 17.80
CA GLU A 81 -8.74 0.88 19.25
C GLU A 81 -8.79 2.32 19.76
N ALA A 82 -8.20 3.27 19.02
CA ALA A 82 -8.28 4.69 19.36
C ALA A 82 -9.73 5.21 19.33
N VAL A 83 -10.55 4.75 18.38
CA VAL A 83 -11.99 5.08 18.33
C VAL A 83 -12.73 4.46 19.52
N LYS A 84 -12.41 3.22 19.91
CA LYS A 84 -12.99 2.59 21.11
C LYS A 84 -12.64 3.37 22.37
N GLU A 85 -11.38 3.77 22.51
CA GLU A 85 -10.91 4.53 23.66
C GLU A 85 -11.54 5.92 23.72
N ALA A 86 -11.60 6.61 22.58
CA ALA A 86 -12.31 7.88 22.44
C ALA A 86 -13.82 7.75 22.75
N GLY A 87 -14.44 6.64 22.33
CA GLY A 87 -15.83 6.32 22.63
C GLY A 87 -16.08 6.17 24.14
N LYS A 88 -15.19 5.48 24.85
CA LYS A 88 -15.25 5.39 26.34
C LYS A 88 -15.18 6.77 26.99
N LEU A 89 -14.24 7.61 26.54
CA LEU A 89 -14.09 8.97 27.05
C LEU A 89 -15.31 9.85 26.73
N ALA A 90 -15.96 9.62 25.60
CA ALA A 90 -17.18 10.32 25.18
C ALA A 90 -18.46 9.81 25.87
N GLY A 91 -18.38 8.76 26.70
CA GLY A 91 -19.55 8.11 27.29
C GLY A 91 -20.48 7.46 26.27
N ILE A 92 -19.91 7.04 25.13
CA ILE A 92 -20.62 6.32 24.09
C ILE A 92 -20.33 4.83 24.28
N GLU A 93 -21.37 4.03 24.54
CA GLU A 93 -21.22 2.58 24.56
C GLU A 93 -20.74 2.10 23.19
N THR A 94 -19.53 1.53 23.16
CA THR A 94 -18.87 1.08 21.93
C THR A 94 -19.40 -0.26 21.42
N ALA A 95 -20.53 -0.75 21.96
CA ALA A 95 -21.21 -1.95 21.49
C ALA A 95 -21.57 -1.86 19.99
N ASP A 96 -21.91 -0.68 19.48
CA ASP A 96 -22.21 -0.43 18.07
C ASP A 96 -20.94 -0.30 17.17
N ILE A 97 -19.74 -0.28 17.78
CA ILE A 97 -18.47 -0.24 17.03
C ILE A 97 -18.03 -1.66 16.65
N GLN A 98 -18.67 -2.70 17.18
CA GLN A 98 -18.50 -4.03 16.66
C GLN A 98 -19.02 -4.04 15.21
N LYS A 99 -18.10 -4.19 14.23
CA LYS A 99 -18.50 -4.81 12.97
C LYS A 99 -19.46 -5.92 13.34
N LYS A 100 -20.60 -6.04 12.66
CA LYS A 100 -21.23 -7.35 12.49
C LYS A 100 -20.18 -8.21 11.79
N GLU A 101 -19.29 -8.80 12.58
CA GLU A 101 -18.36 -9.79 12.06
C GLU A 101 -19.24 -10.87 11.45
N ASN A 102 -18.93 -11.25 10.23
CA ASN A 102 -19.63 -12.36 9.60
C ASN A 102 -19.55 -13.54 10.57
N PRO A 103 -20.69 -14.05 11.11
CA PRO A 103 -20.69 -15.13 12.12
C PRO A 103 -19.91 -16.35 11.64
N GLU A 104 -19.95 -16.65 10.35
CA GLU A 104 -19.18 -17.72 9.74
C GLU A 104 -17.67 -17.47 9.86
N LYS A 105 -17.22 -16.24 9.61
CA LYS A 105 -15.81 -15.86 9.79
C LYS A 105 -15.34 -16.04 11.23
N VAL A 106 -16.12 -15.57 12.20
CA VAL A 106 -15.82 -15.75 13.63
C VAL A 106 -15.70 -17.21 13.99
N ARG A 107 -16.62 -18.02 13.47
CA ARG A 107 -16.66 -19.47 13.68
C ARG A 107 -15.43 -20.17 13.11
N LEU A 108 -15.00 -19.82 11.88
CA LEU A 108 -13.79 -20.36 11.24
C LEU A 108 -12.51 -19.93 11.98
N LEU A 109 -12.41 -18.69 12.46
CA LEU A 109 -11.30 -18.23 13.28
C LEU A 109 -11.20 -19.00 14.59
N GLN A 110 -12.34 -19.27 15.24
CA GLN A 110 -12.39 -20.07 16.45
C GLN A 110 -11.97 -21.52 16.18
N LEU A 111 -12.39 -22.11 15.05
CA LEU A 111 -11.99 -23.44 14.62
C LEU A 111 -10.48 -23.51 14.43
N ASN A 112 -9.88 -22.55 13.70
CA ASN A 112 -8.43 -22.49 13.53
C ASN A 112 -7.68 -22.37 14.87
N ARG A 113 -8.21 -21.60 15.81
CA ARG A 113 -7.64 -21.48 17.15
C ARG A 113 -7.72 -22.79 17.93
N ASP A 114 -8.83 -23.54 17.83
CA ASP A 114 -8.99 -24.84 18.48
C ASP A 114 -8.07 -25.90 17.86
N VAL A 115 -7.87 -25.88 16.53
CA VAL A 115 -6.86 -26.71 15.85
C VAL A 115 -5.46 -26.40 16.35
N LEU A 116 -5.10 -25.11 16.46
CA LEU A 116 -3.81 -24.69 16.98
C LEU A 116 -3.59 -25.16 18.42
N ASN A 117 -4.58 -24.96 19.29
CA ASN A 117 -4.51 -25.38 20.68
C ASN A 117 -4.33 -26.90 20.81
N TYR A 118 -5.08 -27.67 20.01
CA TYR A 118 -4.93 -29.13 19.94
C TYR A 118 -3.50 -29.50 19.52
N ALA A 119 -3.02 -28.98 18.42
CA ALA A 119 -1.71 -29.31 17.88
C ALA A 119 -0.56 -28.90 18.81
N ASN A 120 -0.71 -27.76 19.50
CA ASN A 120 0.26 -27.30 20.49
C ASN A 120 0.28 -28.22 21.74
N TYR A 121 -0.91 -28.62 22.22
CA TYR A 121 -1.03 -29.58 23.31
C TYR A 121 -0.41 -30.92 22.96
N ILE A 122 -0.70 -31.45 21.77
CA ILE A 122 -0.13 -32.73 21.28
C ILE A 122 1.40 -32.65 21.19
N LEU A 123 1.94 -31.56 20.63
CA LEU A 123 3.41 -31.40 20.52
C LEU A 123 4.13 -31.50 21.88
N GLN A 124 3.46 -31.09 22.96
CA GLN A 124 4.03 -31.14 24.33
C GLN A 124 3.73 -32.45 25.05
N SER A 125 2.94 -33.34 24.47
CA SER A 125 2.62 -34.68 25.02
C SER A 125 3.58 -35.76 24.51
N GLU A 126 3.46 -37.00 25.04
CA GLU A 126 4.19 -38.17 24.53
C GLU A 126 3.87 -38.45 23.03
N GLU A 127 2.63 -38.20 22.60
CA GLU A 127 2.25 -38.39 21.20
C GLU A 127 2.97 -37.43 20.25
N GLY A 128 3.41 -36.29 20.75
CA GLY A 128 4.15 -35.28 20.00
C GLY A 128 5.67 -35.47 20.00
N ALA A 129 6.20 -36.49 20.63
CA ALA A 129 7.65 -36.67 20.80
C ALA A 129 8.45 -36.65 19.48
N GLU A 130 7.91 -37.26 18.42
CA GLU A 130 8.51 -37.20 17.07
C GLU A 130 8.63 -35.78 16.54
N GLY A 131 7.54 -34.98 16.64
CA GLY A 131 7.52 -33.58 16.24
C GLY A 131 8.46 -32.71 17.08
N MET A 132 8.50 -32.92 18.40
CA MET A 132 9.40 -32.20 19.30
C MET A 132 10.86 -32.49 18.97
N SER A 133 11.22 -33.79 18.82
CA SER A 133 12.58 -34.21 18.47
C SER A 133 13.01 -33.60 17.12
N TYR A 134 12.10 -33.54 16.16
CA TYR A 134 12.35 -32.88 14.87
C TYR A 134 12.67 -31.38 15.05
N LEU A 135 11.88 -30.66 15.83
CA LEU A 135 12.10 -29.23 16.07
C LEU A 135 13.41 -28.97 16.81
N GLU A 136 13.72 -29.78 17.85
CA GLU A 136 14.96 -29.69 18.59
C GLU A 136 16.16 -29.96 17.68
N SER A 137 16.07 -30.96 16.79
CA SER A 137 17.13 -31.25 15.80
C SER A 137 17.35 -30.12 14.78
N ARG A 138 16.34 -29.28 14.59
CA ARG A 138 16.39 -28.08 13.74
C ARG A 138 16.81 -26.82 14.50
N GLY A 139 17.18 -26.95 15.79
CA GLY A 139 17.65 -25.84 16.62
C GLY A 139 16.54 -24.98 17.26
N TYR A 140 15.29 -25.41 17.21
CA TYR A 140 14.20 -24.70 17.88
C TYR A 140 14.27 -24.88 19.39
N SER A 141 14.38 -23.80 20.13
CA SER A 141 14.26 -23.82 21.59
C SER A 141 12.81 -24.02 22.03
N ARG A 142 12.63 -24.63 23.21
CA ARG A 142 11.29 -24.79 23.79
C ARG A 142 10.63 -23.46 24.09
N GLU A 143 11.39 -22.40 24.32
CA GLU A 143 10.88 -21.05 24.50
C GLU A 143 10.27 -20.50 23.18
N LEU A 144 10.99 -20.60 22.08
CA LEU A 144 10.51 -20.21 20.75
C LEU A 144 9.27 -20.99 20.34
N ILE A 145 9.28 -22.34 20.55
CA ILE A 145 8.12 -23.20 20.24
C ILE A 145 6.87 -22.71 20.97
N ARG A 146 6.97 -22.37 22.25
CA ARG A 146 5.86 -21.82 23.05
C ARG A 146 5.47 -20.41 22.58
N LYS A 147 6.44 -19.55 22.38
CA LYS A 147 6.24 -18.16 21.92
C LYS A 147 5.51 -18.10 20.59
N ARG A 148 5.92 -18.94 19.64
CA ARG A 148 5.31 -19.05 18.31
C ARG A 148 4.06 -19.92 18.27
N SER A 149 3.69 -20.56 19.38
CA SER A 149 2.57 -21.50 19.45
C SER A 149 2.64 -22.59 18.38
N ILE A 150 3.86 -23.12 18.14
CA ILE A 150 4.07 -24.17 17.14
C ILE A 150 3.37 -25.44 17.60
N GLY A 151 2.76 -26.19 16.68
CA GLY A 151 2.05 -27.42 16.98
C GLY A 151 2.46 -28.59 16.08
N TYR A 152 1.94 -29.78 16.41
CA TYR A 152 2.13 -31.00 15.63
C TYR A 152 0.83 -31.79 15.56
N ILE A 153 0.53 -32.34 14.40
CA ILE A 153 -0.66 -33.18 14.18
C ILE A 153 -0.18 -34.58 13.73
N PRO A 154 -0.06 -35.55 14.65
CA PRO A 154 0.37 -36.90 14.29
C PRO A 154 -0.72 -37.73 13.61
N ASP A 155 -1.99 -37.50 13.96
CA ASP A 155 -3.12 -38.35 13.61
C ASP A 155 -4.34 -37.48 13.28
N LYS A 156 -4.82 -37.62 12.03
CA LYS A 156 -5.97 -36.87 11.52
C LYS A 156 -7.30 -37.28 12.14
N ASP A 157 -7.44 -38.57 12.50
CA ASP A 157 -8.70 -39.09 13.02
C ASP A 157 -8.95 -38.61 14.46
N LYS A 158 -7.87 -38.54 15.26
CA LYS A 158 -7.92 -37.91 16.59
C LYS A 158 -8.25 -36.43 16.53
N LEU A 159 -7.68 -35.69 15.56
CA LEU A 159 -8.04 -34.29 15.33
C LEU A 159 -9.51 -34.14 14.96
N MET A 160 -10.02 -34.98 14.04
CA MET A 160 -11.41 -34.97 13.62
C MET A 160 -12.34 -35.19 14.81
N HIS A 161 -12.13 -36.23 15.61
CA HIS A 161 -12.93 -36.51 16.81
C HIS A 161 -12.89 -35.36 17.83
N PHE A 162 -11.72 -34.71 18.01
CA PHE A 162 -11.61 -33.56 18.88
C PHE A 162 -12.51 -32.41 18.40
N LEU A 163 -12.47 -32.09 17.11
CA LEU A 163 -13.25 -31.01 16.52
C LEU A 163 -14.75 -31.30 16.53
N GLU A 164 -15.17 -32.55 16.26
CA GLU A 164 -16.56 -32.99 16.37
C GLU A 164 -17.08 -32.83 17.82
N ARG A 165 -16.28 -33.21 18.81
CA ARG A 165 -16.63 -33.01 20.23
C ARG A 165 -16.74 -31.53 20.62
N LYS A 166 -16.05 -30.64 19.91
CA LYS A 166 -16.18 -29.17 20.03
C LYS A 166 -17.41 -28.62 19.31
N GLY A 167 -18.17 -29.48 18.61
CA GLY A 167 -19.38 -29.12 17.89
C GLY A 167 -19.14 -28.47 16.53
N TYR A 168 -18.01 -28.78 15.88
CA TYR A 168 -17.77 -28.36 14.51
C TYR A 168 -18.31 -29.40 13.52
N SER A 169 -18.98 -28.92 12.48
CA SER A 169 -19.42 -29.76 11.38
C SER A 169 -18.26 -30.06 10.42
N PHE A 170 -18.37 -31.14 9.68
CA PHE A 170 -17.38 -31.49 8.66
C PHE A 170 -17.28 -30.41 7.56
N GLU A 171 -18.39 -29.75 7.23
CA GLU A 171 -18.44 -28.63 6.28
C GLU A 171 -17.61 -27.43 6.80
N GLU A 172 -17.71 -27.09 8.09
CA GLU A 172 -16.88 -26.03 8.70
C GLU A 172 -15.39 -26.38 8.64
N MET A 173 -15.05 -27.65 8.92
CA MET A 173 -13.67 -28.14 8.84
C MET A 173 -13.12 -28.08 7.40
N GLN A 174 -13.96 -28.36 6.40
CA GLN A 174 -13.60 -28.22 4.99
C GLN A 174 -13.41 -26.74 4.59
N LYS A 175 -14.34 -25.87 4.99
CA LYS A 175 -14.23 -24.41 4.73
C LYS A 175 -12.97 -23.80 5.34
N ALA A 176 -12.54 -24.30 6.49
CA ALA A 176 -11.27 -23.92 7.14
C ALA A 176 -10.04 -24.60 6.50
N ASP A 177 -10.23 -25.43 5.48
CA ASP A 177 -9.17 -26.20 4.80
C ASP A 177 -8.39 -27.14 5.75
N ILE A 178 -9.07 -27.68 6.77
CA ILE A 178 -8.49 -28.65 7.70
C ILE A 178 -8.59 -30.06 7.09
N PHE A 179 -9.75 -30.41 6.55
CA PHE A 179 -9.98 -31.67 5.85
C PHE A 179 -10.43 -31.43 4.42
N SER A 180 -9.99 -32.31 3.51
CA SER A 180 -10.49 -32.36 2.15
C SER A 180 -11.89 -33.02 2.10
N PRO A 181 -12.64 -32.92 0.98
CA PRO A 181 -13.90 -33.63 0.81
C PRO A 181 -13.78 -35.15 0.99
N SER A 182 -12.62 -35.73 0.73
CA SER A 182 -12.34 -37.14 0.95
C SER A 182 -11.95 -37.50 2.40
N GLY A 183 -11.96 -36.57 3.33
CA GLY A 183 -11.54 -36.76 4.72
C GLY A 183 -10.03 -36.83 4.93
N SER A 184 -9.22 -36.52 3.91
CA SER A 184 -7.78 -36.43 4.10
C SER A 184 -7.40 -35.12 4.76
N CYS A 185 -6.36 -35.17 5.62
CA CYS A 185 -5.82 -34.00 6.31
C CYS A 185 -4.39 -33.72 5.84
N LYS A 186 -4.17 -32.59 5.18
CA LYS A 186 -2.83 -32.22 4.71
C LYS A 186 -1.87 -31.83 5.81
N TRP A 187 -2.38 -31.62 7.02
CA TRP A 187 -1.62 -31.26 8.21
C TRP A 187 -1.09 -32.48 8.97
N GLU A 188 -1.54 -33.69 8.61
CA GLU A 188 -1.13 -34.92 9.26
C GLU A 188 0.37 -35.15 9.12
N LYS A 189 1.04 -35.50 10.22
CA LYS A 189 2.49 -35.72 10.34
C LYS A 189 3.32 -34.52 9.89
N ARG A 190 2.82 -33.32 10.22
CA ARG A 190 3.49 -32.05 9.96
C ARG A 190 3.55 -31.18 11.22
N ILE A 191 4.65 -30.46 11.34
CA ILE A 191 4.73 -29.31 12.22
C ILE A 191 3.89 -28.20 11.62
N ILE A 192 2.98 -27.62 12.40
CA ILE A 192 2.16 -26.49 11.97
C ILE A 192 2.61 -25.20 12.65
N PHE A 193 2.67 -24.16 11.87
CA PHE A 193 3.04 -22.81 12.26
C PHE A 193 1.83 -21.90 12.01
N PRO A 194 1.29 -21.22 13.03
CA PRO A 194 0.12 -20.38 12.86
C PRO A 194 0.45 -19.12 12.04
N VAL A 195 -0.44 -18.78 11.14
CA VAL A 195 -0.40 -17.50 10.42
C VAL A 195 -1.45 -16.59 11.03
N THR A 196 -0.99 -15.56 11.75
CA THR A 196 -1.84 -14.65 12.50
C THR A 196 -1.97 -13.31 11.80
N ALA A 197 -3.13 -12.65 11.97
CA ALA A 197 -3.32 -11.26 11.61
C ALA A 197 -2.83 -10.33 12.74
N GLU A 198 -2.90 -9.01 12.50
CA GLU A 198 -2.49 -7.98 13.46
C GLU A 198 -3.26 -8.04 14.80
N ASN A 199 -4.48 -8.57 14.80
CA ASN A 199 -5.32 -8.78 15.98
C ASN A 199 -5.05 -10.14 16.68
N SER A 200 -4.00 -10.85 16.32
CA SER A 200 -3.63 -12.18 16.83
C SER A 200 -4.62 -13.31 16.54
N ASP A 201 -5.61 -13.10 15.67
CA ASP A 201 -6.46 -14.17 15.18
C ASP A 201 -5.71 -15.11 14.24
N VAL A 202 -5.98 -16.41 14.35
CA VAL A 202 -5.37 -17.44 13.52
C VAL A 202 -6.13 -17.57 12.20
N TYR A 203 -5.57 -17.03 11.13
CA TYR A 203 -6.20 -17.06 9.80
C TYR A 203 -5.97 -18.37 9.07
N GLY A 204 -4.95 -19.10 9.44
CA GLY A 204 -4.59 -20.40 8.88
C GLY A 204 -3.21 -20.82 9.31
N PHE A 205 -2.60 -21.73 8.55
CA PHE A 205 -1.34 -22.36 8.89
C PHE A 205 -0.41 -22.44 7.69
N THR A 206 0.88 -22.44 7.97
CA THR A 206 1.90 -23.06 7.14
C THR A 206 2.40 -24.31 7.87
N ALA A 207 2.74 -25.37 7.15
CA ALA A 207 3.14 -26.62 7.79
C ALA A 207 4.29 -27.28 7.04
N ARG A 208 5.23 -27.83 7.82
CA ARG A 208 6.41 -28.52 7.32
C ARG A 208 6.32 -30.02 7.61
N THR A 209 6.60 -30.87 6.61
CA THR A 209 6.72 -32.31 6.84
C THR A 209 7.96 -32.62 7.67
N ILE A 210 7.81 -33.56 8.62
CA ILE A 210 8.93 -34.12 9.38
C ILE A 210 9.61 -35.29 8.66
N ARG A 211 9.00 -35.79 7.57
CA ARG A 211 9.52 -36.94 6.80
C ARG A 211 10.51 -36.45 5.74
N ASN A 212 11.72 -36.97 5.77
CA ASN A 212 12.72 -36.77 4.73
C ASN A 212 12.44 -37.71 3.55
N GLY A 213 12.62 -37.21 2.30
CA GLY A 213 12.51 -38.03 1.09
C GLY A 213 11.05 -38.38 0.68
N SER A 214 10.03 -37.72 1.21
CA SER A 214 8.66 -37.90 0.76
C SER A 214 8.41 -37.22 -0.60
N GLU A 215 7.56 -37.81 -1.46
CA GLU A 215 7.08 -37.17 -2.69
C GLU A 215 6.20 -35.94 -2.41
N GLN A 216 5.83 -35.72 -1.15
CA GLN A 216 5.01 -34.60 -0.73
C GLN A 216 5.81 -33.29 -0.60
N PRO A 217 5.19 -32.14 -0.89
CA PRO A 217 5.86 -30.84 -0.71
C PRO A 217 6.39 -30.66 0.71
N LYS A 218 7.63 -30.13 0.83
CA LYS A 218 8.28 -29.83 2.11
C LYS A 218 7.43 -28.91 2.98
N TYR A 219 6.85 -27.87 2.37
CA TYR A 219 5.92 -26.95 3.01
C TYR A 219 4.56 -26.95 2.31
N VAL A 220 3.51 -26.82 3.09
CA VAL A 220 2.13 -26.59 2.60
C VAL A 220 1.51 -25.44 3.40
N ASN A 221 0.63 -24.69 2.75
CA ASN A 221 -0.10 -23.60 3.38
C ASN A 221 -1.62 -23.88 3.35
N THR A 222 -2.37 -23.18 4.21
CA THR A 222 -3.82 -23.05 4.05
C THR A 222 -4.13 -22.54 2.65
N ALA A 223 -5.19 -23.08 2.03
CA ALA A 223 -5.62 -22.67 0.69
C ALA A 223 -6.08 -21.19 0.68
N GLU A 224 -5.92 -20.54 -0.47
CA GLU A 224 -6.41 -19.18 -0.67
C GLU A 224 -7.94 -19.14 -0.45
N SER A 225 -8.37 -18.19 0.38
CA SER A 225 -9.78 -17.96 0.71
C SER A 225 -9.99 -16.49 1.11
N ASP A 226 -11.24 -16.11 1.39
CA ASP A 226 -11.53 -14.79 1.95
C ASP A 226 -10.88 -14.57 3.33
N LEU A 227 -10.63 -15.65 4.06
CA LEU A 227 -9.95 -15.61 5.36
C LEU A 227 -8.43 -15.61 5.19
N PHE A 228 -7.89 -16.50 4.37
CA PHE A 228 -6.45 -16.70 4.20
C PHE A 228 -5.97 -16.25 2.83
N ARG A 229 -5.26 -15.12 2.78
CA ARG A 229 -4.68 -14.57 1.55
C ARG A 229 -3.17 -14.37 1.74
N LYS A 230 -2.36 -15.28 1.17
CA LYS A 230 -0.88 -15.25 1.27
C LYS A 230 -0.30 -13.91 0.89
N ARG A 231 -0.82 -13.30 -0.19
CA ARG A 231 -0.38 -11.99 -0.69
C ARG A 231 -0.66 -10.82 0.26
N ALA A 232 -1.38 -11.04 1.36
CA ALA A 232 -1.74 -10.01 2.33
C ALA A 232 -1.31 -10.35 3.76
N LEU A 233 -0.76 -11.55 3.99
CA LEU A 233 -0.38 -12.04 5.31
C LEU A 233 1.12 -12.25 5.39
N PHE A 234 1.68 -11.95 6.55
CA PHE A 234 3.04 -12.32 6.92
C PHE A 234 3.01 -13.43 7.97
N TYR A 235 3.93 -14.38 7.91
CA TYR A 235 4.21 -15.26 9.03
C TYR A 235 4.89 -14.46 10.15
N GLY A 236 4.47 -14.68 11.39
CA GLY A 236 4.94 -13.89 12.53
C GLY A 236 4.35 -12.47 12.61
N GLY A 237 3.40 -12.14 11.69
CA GLY A 237 2.99 -10.77 11.40
C GLY A 237 2.47 -9.96 12.58
N SER A 238 1.70 -10.54 13.51
CA SER A 238 1.19 -9.78 14.68
C SER A 238 2.31 -9.29 15.59
N GLU A 239 3.24 -10.17 15.93
CA GLU A 239 4.38 -9.83 16.78
C GLU A 239 5.40 -8.97 16.04
N ALA A 240 5.81 -9.39 14.84
CA ALA A 240 6.78 -8.67 14.04
C ALA A 240 6.34 -7.23 13.75
N ILE A 241 5.05 -6.99 13.48
CA ILE A 241 4.50 -5.63 13.26
C ILE A 241 4.56 -4.78 14.53
N SER A 242 4.28 -5.37 15.69
CA SER A 242 4.38 -4.65 16.97
C SER A 242 5.83 -4.25 17.25
N GLU A 243 6.75 -5.20 17.11
CA GLU A 243 8.17 -4.97 17.36
C GLU A 243 8.81 -4.05 16.31
N ALA A 244 8.42 -4.18 15.03
CA ALA A 244 8.88 -3.28 13.98
C ALA A 244 8.55 -1.81 14.25
N ARG A 245 7.39 -1.53 14.85
CA ARG A 245 7.04 -0.16 15.28
C ARG A 245 7.92 0.34 16.43
N ARG A 246 8.33 -0.54 17.33
CA ARG A 246 9.23 -0.21 18.43
C ARG A 246 10.65 0.04 17.93
N GLU A 247 11.17 -0.87 17.09
CA GLU A 247 12.52 -0.83 16.54
C GLU A 247 12.64 0.12 15.32
N GLN A 248 11.52 0.66 14.81
CA GLN A 248 11.43 1.46 13.58
C GLN A 248 12.00 0.75 12.34
N GLU A 249 12.09 -0.59 12.40
CA GLU A 249 12.57 -1.43 11.31
C GLU A 249 11.80 -2.76 11.28
N LEU A 250 11.40 -3.20 10.08
CA LEU A 250 10.83 -4.53 9.82
C LEU A 250 11.84 -5.35 9.00
N ILE A 251 12.26 -6.48 9.54
CA ILE A 251 13.09 -7.47 8.82
C ILE A 251 12.15 -8.39 8.06
N ILE A 252 12.38 -8.57 6.75
CA ILE A 252 11.61 -9.48 5.92
C ILE A 252 12.52 -10.56 5.37
N VAL A 253 12.14 -11.82 5.59
CA VAL A 253 12.81 -13.02 5.11
C VAL A 253 11.88 -13.83 4.18
N GLU A 254 12.41 -14.88 3.51
CA GLU A 254 11.62 -15.71 2.60
C GLU A 254 10.82 -16.79 3.33
N GLY A 255 11.43 -17.47 4.27
CA GLY A 255 10.91 -18.68 4.89
C GLY A 255 10.47 -18.53 6.35
N THR A 256 9.61 -19.45 6.76
CA THR A 256 9.12 -19.54 8.15
C THR A 256 10.25 -19.85 9.13
N ALA A 257 11.17 -20.75 8.74
CA ALA A 257 12.30 -21.13 9.59
C ALA A 257 13.25 -19.96 9.80
N ASP A 258 13.53 -19.19 8.73
CA ASP A 258 14.39 -18.01 8.80
C ASP A 258 13.84 -16.98 9.79
N ALA A 259 12.53 -16.70 9.72
CA ALA A 259 11.88 -15.78 10.64
C ALA A 259 11.94 -16.27 12.09
N ASP A 260 11.75 -17.57 12.32
CA ASP A 260 11.79 -18.14 13.66
C ASP A 260 13.19 -18.13 14.26
N MET A 261 14.22 -18.47 13.46
CA MET A 261 15.60 -18.45 13.94
C MET A 261 16.09 -17.02 14.21
N LEU A 262 15.74 -16.05 13.38
CA LEU A 262 16.02 -14.64 13.64
C LEU A 262 15.36 -14.17 14.94
N VAL A 263 14.09 -14.54 15.18
CA VAL A 263 13.41 -14.21 16.44
C VAL A 263 14.08 -14.86 17.64
N GLN A 264 14.56 -16.10 17.50
CA GLN A 264 15.30 -16.79 18.56
C GLN A 264 16.62 -16.10 18.88
N ASN A 265 17.27 -15.52 17.88
CA ASN A 265 18.53 -14.79 18.02
C ASN A 265 18.36 -13.30 18.38
N GLY A 266 17.15 -12.89 18.81
CA GLY A 266 16.95 -11.53 19.34
C GLY A 266 16.39 -10.50 18.38
N HIS A 267 15.92 -10.91 17.18
CA HIS A 267 15.30 -10.03 16.18
C HIS A 267 13.77 -10.25 16.09
N PRO A 268 12.98 -9.82 17.10
CA PRO A 268 11.53 -10.09 17.14
C PRO A 268 10.73 -9.33 16.09
N ASN A 269 11.32 -8.31 15.46
CA ASN A 269 10.75 -7.53 14.37
C ASN A 269 10.87 -8.22 12.99
N CYS A 270 11.03 -9.55 12.97
CA CYS A 270 11.19 -10.33 11.75
C CYS A 270 9.88 -11.01 11.32
N ALA A 271 9.57 -10.93 10.02
CA ALA A 271 8.43 -11.58 9.39
C ALA A 271 8.82 -12.26 8.08
N ALA A 272 8.12 -13.35 7.73
CA ALA A 272 8.33 -14.02 6.45
C ALA A 272 7.15 -13.87 5.50
N THR A 273 7.43 -13.87 4.19
CA THR A 273 6.42 -14.06 3.16
C THR A 273 6.07 -15.56 3.08
N LEU A 274 4.81 -15.87 2.80
CA LEU A 274 4.31 -17.26 2.83
C LEU A 274 4.60 -18.03 1.52
N GLY A 275 5.86 -18.04 1.07
CA GLY A 275 6.26 -18.66 -0.20
C GLY A 275 5.77 -17.87 -1.41
N THR A 276 5.61 -16.57 -1.29
CA THR A 276 5.26 -15.64 -2.37
C THR A 276 6.24 -14.48 -2.39
N ALA A 277 6.47 -13.88 -3.55
CA ALA A 277 7.19 -12.61 -3.61
C ALA A 277 6.43 -11.52 -2.85
N LEU A 278 7.15 -10.48 -2.42
CA LEU A 278 6.54 -9.31 -1.80
C LEU A 278 5.52 -8.65 -2.76
N THR A 279 4.32 -8.35 -2.25
CA THR A 279 3.18 -7.88 -3.05
C THR A 279 2.80 -6.45 -2.71
N GLU A 280 2.00 -5.82 -3.57
CA GLU A 280 1.37 -4.52 -3.31
C GLU A 280 0.53 -4.50 -2.01
N GLU A 281 -0.08 -5.63 -1.62
CA GLU A 281 -0.86 -5.71 -0.37
C GLU A 281 0.05 -5.71 0.85
N HIS A 282 1.19 -6.39 0.78
CA HIS A 282 2.25 -6.30 1.79
C HIS A 282 2.78 -4.88 1.91
N ILE A 283 3.12 -4.23 0.79
CA ILE A 283 3.61 -2.85 0.74
C ILE A 283 2.63 -1.89 1.41
N ARG A 284 1.32 -2.01 1.13
CA ARG A 284 0.30 -1.16 1.77
C ARG A 284 0.27 -1.31 3.29
N LYS A 285 0.53 -2.51 3.82
CA LYS A 285 0.65 -2.74 5.26
C LYS A 285 1.90 -2.07 5.82
N ILE A 286 3.06 -2.30 5.20
CA ILE A 286 4.33 -1.71 5.62
C ILE A 286 4.25 -0.18 5.64
N ARG A 287 3.70 0.44 4.59
CA ARG A 287 3.51 1.91 4.55
C ARG A 287 2.71 2.47 5.73
N ARG A 288 1.71 1.71 6.22
CA ARG A 288 0.91 2.14 7.38
C ARG A 288 1.69 2.07 8.69
N MET A 289 2.73 1.24 8.76
CA MET A 289 3.60 1.16 9.94
C MET A 289 4.57 2.33 10.01
N ASN A 290 4.91 2.93 8.88
CA ASN A 290 5.88 4.03 8.75
C ASN A 290 7.26 3.67 9.32
N VAL A 291 7.75 2.48 8.99
CA VAL A 291 9.04 1.94 9.38
C VAL A 291 9.89 1.67 8.14
N ARG A 292 11.20 1.63 8.29
CA ARG A 292 12.08 1.13 7.23
C ARG A 292 12.00 -0.40 7.13
N VAL A 293 12.39 -0.95 6.01
CA VAL A 293 12.42 -2.38 5.76
C VAL A 293 13.85 -2.84 5.54
N ARG A 294 14.23 -3.91 6.21
CA ARG A 294 15.44 -4.67 5.93
C ARG A 294 15.08 -5.97 5.23
N LEU A 295 15.63 -6.20 4.06
CA LEU A 295 15.51 -7.46 3.34
C LEU A 295 16.68 -8.38 3.70
N CYS A 296 16.39 -9.56 4.21
CA CYS A 296 17.39 -10.58 4.55
C CYS A 296 16.95 -11.92 3.90
N TYR A 297 17.14 -12.01 2.59
CA TYR A 297 16.78 -13.18 1.78
C TYR A 297 18.00 -14.10 1.60
N ASP A 298 17.77 -15.30 1.05
CA ASP A 298 18.82 -16.29 0.85
C ASP A 298 20.00 -15.75 0.03
N GLY A 299 21.22 -16.16 0.36
CA GLY A 299 22.45 -15.75 -0.33
C GLY A 299 22.69 -16.48 -1.66
N ASP A 300 21.66 -17.13 -2.22
CA ASP A 300 21.73 -17.75 -3.53
C ASP A 300 21.27 -16.79 -4.66
N LYS A 301 21.42 -17.22 -5.91
CA LYS A 301 21.04 -16.41 -7.09
C LYS A 301 19.55 -16.05 -7.12
N ALA A 302 18.68 -16.90 -6.58
CA ALA A 302 17.25 -16.68 -6.56
C ALA A 302 16.90 -15.62 -5.49
N GLY A 303 17.46 -15.75 -4.28
CA GLY A 303 17.28 -14.80 -3.19
C GLY A 303 17.86 -13.41 -3.50
N ILE A 304 19.05 -13.35 -4.14
CA ILE A 304 19.62 -12.06 -4.61
C ILE A 304 18.65 -11.37 -5.58
N LYS A 305 18.13 -12.09 -6.58
CA LYS A 305 17.17 -11.56 -7.54
C LYS A 305 15.85 -11.13 -6.87
N ALA A 306 15.39 -11.90 -5.89
CA ALA A 306 14.19 -11.59 -5.11
C ALA A 306 14.39 -10.33 -4.27
N THR A 307 15.55 -10.18 -3.61
CA THR A 307 15.95 -8.98 -2.84
C THR A 307 15.88 -7.72 -3.71
N LEU A 308 16.54 -7.73 -4.87
CA LEU A 308 16.56 -6.58 -5.78
C LEU A 308 15.16 -6.20 -6.27
N LYS A 309 14.33 -7.19 -6.58
CA LYS A 309 12.94 -6.97 -6.99
C LYS A 309 12.10 -6.38 -5.86
N ALA A 310 12.24 -6.90 -4.65
CA ALA A 310 11.53 -6.42 -3.46
C ALA A 310 11.97 -5.00 -3.09
N ALA A 311 13.28 -4.72 -3.10
CA ALA A 311 13.84 -3.40 -2.83
C ALA A 311 13.32 -2.35 -3.80
N ALA A 312 13.32 -2.65 -5.11
CA ALA A 312 12.77 -1.75 -6.13
C ALA A 312 11.29 -1.43 -5.91
N LEU A 313 10.49 -2.43 -5.51
CA LEU A 313 9.06 -2.27 -5.23
C LEU A 313 8.81 -1.40 -3.98
N LEU A 314 9.56 -1.64 -2.90
CA LEU A 314 9.49 -0.89 -1.65
C LEU A 314 9.86 0.59 -1.88
N ARG A 315 11.00 0.86 -2.52
CA ARG A 315 11.45 2.23 -2.80
C ARG A 315 10.51 3.00 -3.73
N LYS A 316 9.97 2.34 -4.77
CA LYS A 316 8.93 2.94 -5.63
C LYS A 316 7.71 3.39 -4.81
N SER A 317 7.48 2.74 -3.68
CA SER A 317 6.38 3.06 -2.75
C SER A 317 6.77 4.07 -1.67
N GLY A 318 7.99 4.63 -1.72
CA GLY A 318 8.50 5.61 -0.76
C GLY A 318 8.86 5.01 0.60
N ILE A 319 9.20 3.72 0.64
CA ILE A 319 9.67 3.03 1.85
C ILE A 319 11.19 2.97 1.81
N ASP A 320 11.82 3.33 2.91
CA ASP A 320 13.26 3.20 3.10
C ASP A 320 13.66 1.72 3.21
N VAL A 321 14.72 1.30 2.48
CA VAL A 321 15.09 -0.10 2.35
C VAL A 321 16.58 -0.29 2.60
N LEU A 322 16.87 -1.22 3.50
CA LEU A 322 18.19 -1.83 3.67
C LEU A 322 18.16 -3.26 3.14
N CYS A 323 19.30 -3.71 2.66
CA CYS A 323 19.52 -5.10 2.25
C CYS A 323 20.59 -5.73 3.15
N THR A 324 20.54 -7.04 3.33
CA THR A 324 21.56 -7.79 4.06
C THR A 324 22.18 -8.80 3.11
N SER A 325 23.47 -8.63 2.81
CA SER A 325 24.25 -9.57 2.00
C SER A 325 24.69 -10.75 2.83
N LEU A 326 24.06 -11.90 2.62
CA LEU A 326 24.50 -13.16 3.23
C LEU A 326 25.64 -13.79 2.41
N PRO A 327 26.51 -14.62 3.03
CA PRO A 327 27.48 -15.42 2.31
C PRO A 327 26.81 -16.31 1.25
N GLU A 328 27.54 -16.61 0.17
CA GLU A 328 27.03 -17.39 -0.96
C GLU A 328 26.46 -18.75 -0.52
N GLY A 329 25.22 -19.02 -0.91
CA GLY A 329 24.50 -20.26 -0.63
C GLY A 329 23.99 -20.42 0.80
N LYS A 330 24.18 -19.43 1.69
CA LYS A 330 23.66 -19.46 3.06
C LYS A 330 22.27 -18.85 3.11
N ASP A 331 21.40 -19.45 3.95
CA ASP A 331 20.11 -18.87 4.32
C ASP A 331 20.15 -18.33 5.77
N PRO A 332 19.21 -17.49 6.18
CA PRO A 332 19.18 -16.94 7.55
C PRO A 332 19.02 -18.01 8.64
N ASP A 333 18.26 -19.11 8.38
CA ASP A 333 18.10 -20.24 9.31
C ASP A 333 19.44 -20.94 9.56
N GLU A 334 20.19 -21.22 8.49
CA GLU A 334 21.50 -21.88 8.57
C GLU A 334 22.51 -20.99 9.30
N LEU A 335 22.62 -19.72 8.91
CA LEU A 335 23.57 -18.78 9.51
C LEU A 335 23.25 -18.51 10.98
N SER A 336 21.95 -18.42 11.33
CA SER A 336 21.50 -18.30 12.73
C SER A 336 22.00 -19.43 13.64
N ARG A 337 22.23 -20.63 13.09
CA ARG A 337 22.68 -21.81 13.84
C ARG A 337 24.17 -21.97 13.81
N GLU A 338 24.83 -21.62 12.70
CA GLU A 338 26.28 -21.85 12.52
C GLU A 338 27.12 -20.71 13.07
N ASP A 339 26.70 -19.47 12.82
CA ASP A 339 27.44 -18.26 13.21
C ASP A 339 26.47 -17.09 13.47
N PRO A 340 25.77 -17.12 14.62
CA PRO A 340 24.82 -16.06 14.99
C PRO A 340 25.49 -14.71 15.17
N GLU A 341 26.76 -14.64 15.56
CA GLU A 341 27.49 -13.38 15.72
C GLU A 341 27.72 -12.69 14.36
N LEU A 342 28.10 -13.46 13.35
CA LEU A 342 28.22 -12.95 11.98
C LEU A 342 26.86 -12.47 11.45
N LEU A 343 25.77 -13.22 11.70
CA LEU A 343 24.44 -12.80 11.29
C LEU A 343 24.05 -11.46 11.92
N ASP A 344 24.30 -11.28 13.22
CA ASP A 344 24.06 -10.03 13.93
C ASP A 344 24.89 -8.88 13.34
N GLU A 345 26.17 -9.13 13.03
CA GLU A 345 27.01 -8.13 12.37
C GLU A 345 26.43 -7.70 11.01
N LEU A 346 26.00 -8.67 10.18
CA LEU A 346 25.43 -8.41 8.87
C LEU A 346 24.10 -7.65 8.97
N LEU A 347 23.24 -8.00 9.92
CA LEU A 347 21.97 -7.31 10.16
C LEU A 347 22.15 -5.89 10.71
N ASN A 348 23.26 -5.59 11.38
CA ASN A 348 23.56 -4.25 11.88
C ASN A 348 24.16 -3.31 10.81
N ARG A 349 24.61 -3.84 9.67
CA ARG A 349 25.16 -3.02 8.59
C ARG A 349 24.07 -2.15 7.96
N GLN A 350 24.41 -0.89 7.68
CA GLN A 350 23.54 0.05 6.96
C GLN A 350 23.74 -0.12 5.44
N GLU A 351 23.49 -1.31 4.93
CA GLU A 351 23.73 -1.70 3.54
C GLU A 351 22.52 -1.34 2.69
N ASN A 352 22.70 -0.39 1.76
CA ASN A 352 21.67 -0.05 0.79
C ASN A 352 21.71 -0.98 -0.44
N THR A 353 20.79 -0.80 -1.38
CA THR A 353 20.69 -1.67 -2.56
C THR A 353 21.94 -1.59 -3.46
N VAL A 354 22.65 -0.45 -3.52
CA VAL A 354 23.89 -0.32 -4.32
C VAL A 354 25.01 -1.12 -3.67
N ASP A 355 25.14 -1.04 -2.33
CA ASP A 355 26.11 -1.86 -1.58
C ASP A 355 25.86 -3.34 -1.78
N PHE A 356 24.60 -3.76 -1.67
CA PHE A 356 24.18 -5.13 -1.91
C PHE A 356 24.54 -5.62 -3.31
N MET A 357 24.28 -4.80 -4.34
CA MET A 357 24.65 -5.13 -5.73
C MET A 357 26.16 -5.23 -5.91
N LEU A 358 26.94 -4.37 -5.25
CA LEU A 358 28.41 -4.40 -5.32
C LEU A 358 29.00 -5.60 -4.61
N TYR A 359 28.41 -6.03 -3.49
CA TYR A 359 28.83 -7.24 -2.79
C TYR A 359 28.65 -8.50 -3.66
N HIS A 360 27.52 -8.58 -4.34
CA HIS A 360 27.20 -9.72 -5.22
C HIS A 360 27.68 -9.53 -6.68
N PHE A 361 28.53 -8.54 -6.94
CA PHE A 361 29.07 -8.31 -8.28
C PHE A 361 30.07 -9.42 -8.63
N SER A 362 29.73 -10.27 -9.62
CA SER A 362 30.59 -11.40 -10.01
C SER A 362 31.48 -11.02 -11.18
N THR A 363 32.80 -11.21 -10.99
CA THR A 363 33.82 -11.07 -12.04
C THR A 363 34.33 -12.41 -12.56
N GLU A 364 34.04 -13.52 -11.87
CA GLU A 364 34.75 -14.80 -12.07
C GLU A 364 34.32 -15.57 -13.32
N ASN A 365 33.08 -15.45 -13.78
CA ASN A 365 32.55 -16.24 -14.89
C ASN A 365 31.96 -15.40 -16.03
N GLY A 366 32.03 -14.09 -15.95
CA GLY A 366 31.40 -13.18 -16.92
C GLY A 366 32.40 -12.52 -17.85
N GLY A 367 32.18 -12.64 -19.17
CA GLY A 367 32.88 -11.86 -20.18
C GLY A 367 32.61 -10.35 -20.01
N PHE A 368 33.21 -9.56 -20.90
CA PHE A 368 32.99 -8.10 -20.92
C PHE A 368 31.49 -7.71 -20.95
N SER A 369 30.66 -8.49 -21.66
CA SER A 369 29.22 -8.24 -21.76
C SER A 369 28.51 -8.33 -20.40
N ASP A 370 28.78 -9.36 -19.62
CA ASP A 370 28.12 -9.60 -18.33
C ASP A 370 28.55 -8.55 -17.30
N ARG A 371 29.85 -8.22 -17.27
CA ARG A 371 30.36 -7.14 -16.41
C ARG A 371 29.72 -5.80 -16.76
N LYS A 372 29.58 -5.51 -18.08
CA LYS A 372 28.92 -4.29 -18.55
C LYS A 372 27.45 -4.26 -18.12
N GLU A 373 26.73 -5.37 -18.27
CA GLU A 373 25.31 -5.47 -17.87
C GLU A 373 25.13 -5.23 -16.38
N GLN A 374 25.92 -5.90 -15.53
CA GLN A 374 25.91 -5.70 -14.08
C GLN A 374 26.24 -4.25 -13.72
N THR A 375 27.29 -3.67 -14.32
CA THR A 375 27.68 -2.26 -14.10
C THR A 375 26.55 -1.29 -14.47
N VAL A 376 25.91 -1.51 -15.60
CA VAL A 376 24.75 -0.70 -16.05
C VAL A 376 23.59 -0.83 -15.07
N ALA A 377 23.35 -2.02 -14.51
CA ALA A 377 22.32 -2.23 -13.50
C ALA A 377 22.62 -1.45 -12.21
N VAL A 378 23.88 -1.50 -11.73
CA VAL A 378 24.32 -0.73 -10.54
C VAL A 378 24.22 0.77 -10.77
N LEU A 379 24.63 1.27 -11.93
CA LEU A 379 24.51 2.70 -12.28
C LEU A 379 23.04 3.15 -12.33
N LYS A 380 22.14 2.35 -12.90
CA LYS A 380 20.68 2.64 -12.90
C LYS A 380 20.12 2.71 -11.50
N GLU A 381 20.58 1.82 -10.63
CA GLU A 381 20.21 1.81 -9.22
C GLU A 381 20.70 3.07 -8.52
N LEU A 382 21.97 3.42 -8.67
CA LEU A 382 22.57 4.63 -8.12
C LEU A 382 21.84 5.91 -8.56
N ILE A 383 21.48 5.99 -9.86
CA ILE A 383 20.71 7.11 -10.41
C ILE A 383 19.33 7.24 -9.73
N SER A 384 18.76 6.13 -9.27
CA SER A 384 17.42 6.15 -8.65
C SER A 384 17.38 6.89 -7.31
N TYR A 385 18.50 7.01 -6.62
CA TYR A 385 18.61 7.75 -5.35
C TYR A 385 18.59 9.28 -5.52
N GLN A 386 18.97 9.78 -6.71
CA GLN A 386 19.01 11.21 -7.04
C GLN A 386 19.86 12.06 -6.05
N ASP A 387 20.84 11.43 -5.43
CA ASP A 387 21.73 12.06 -4.44
C ASP A 387 23.14 12.25 -5.04
N PRO A 388 23.61 13.50 -5.22
CA PRO A 388 24.94 13.78 -5.77
C PRO A 388 26.10 13.24 -4.91
N LEU A 389 25.94 13.23 -3.57
CA LEU A 389 26.98 12.73 -2.68
C LEU A 389 27.12 11.22 -2.78
N MET A 390 26.00 10.50 -2.92
CA MET A 390 26.02 9.07 -3.22
C MET A 390 26.70 8.78 -4.55
N LYS A 391 26.46 9.61 -5.59
CA LYS A 391 27.11 9.45 -6.89
C LYS A 391 28.64 9.41 -6.74
N ASP A 392 29.23 10.42 -6.12
CA ASP A 392 30.69 10.54 -5.99
C ASP A 392 31.27 9.38 -5.18
N HIS A 393 30.60 9.02 -4.06
CA HIS A 393 31.02 7.89 -3.23
C HIS A 393 31.00 6.53 -3.97
N TYR A 394 29.96 6.29 -4.77
CA TYR A 394 29.78 4.97 -5.39
C TYR A 394 30.49 4.79 -6.72
N LEU A 395 30.73 5.83 -7.52
CA LEU A 395 31.42 5.69 -8.80
C LEU A 395 32.82 5.09 -8.63
N ASP A 396 33.58 5.51 -7.62
CA ASP A 396 34.91 4.91 -7.32
C ASP A 396 34.81 3.46 -6.88
N ARG A 397 33.80 3.11 -6.12
CA ARG A 397 33.57 1.71 -5.67
C ARG A 397 33.16 0.82 -6.84
N ILE A 398 32.28 1.31 -7.71
CA ILE A 398 31.89 0.61 -8.95
C ILE A 398 33.12 0.39 -9.85
N ALA A 399 34.01 1.39 -9.99
CA ALA A 399 35.23 1.26 -10.77
C ALA A 399 36.13 0.12 -10.25
N LYS A 400 36.34 0.06 -8.93
CA LYS A 400 37.14 -0.99 -8.28
C LYS A 400 36.59 -2.40 -8.51
N VAL A 401 35.28 -2.56 -8.45
CA VAL A 401 34.62 -3.86 -8.55
C VAL A 401 34.44 -4.28 -10.01
N SER A 402 34.04 -3.37 -10.89
CA SER A 402 33.74 -3.67 -12.30
C SER A 402 34.96 -3.72 -13.21
N GLY A 403 36.06 -3.07 -12.79
CA GLY A 403 37.28 -2.91 -13.62
C GLY A 403 37.14 -1.88 -14.76
N PHE A 404 36.05 -1.10 -14.81
CA PHE A 404 35.92 0.03 -15.74
C PHE A 404 36.58 1.29 -15.14
N SER A 405 37.08 2.18 -16.02
CA SER A 405 37.69 3.43 -15.56
C SER A 405 36.63 4.37 -14.94
N PRO A 406 36.98 5.14 -13.90
CA PRO A 406 36.07 6.12 -13.32
C PRO A 406 35.51 7.10 -14.36
N GLN A 407 36.34 7.49 -15.36
CA GLN A 407 35.92 8.37 -16.46
C GLN A 407 34.80 7.72 -17.30
N SER A 408 34.96 6.45 -17.72
CA SER A 408 33.94 5.74 -18.50
C SER A 408 32.64 5.53 -17.73
N LEU A 409 32.73 5.34 -16.41
CA LEU A 409 31.57 5.25 -15.52
C LEU A 409 30.86 6.59 -15.36
N GLN A 410 31.62 7.67 -15.21
CA GLN A 410 31.10 9.04 -15.16
C GLN A 410 30.35 9.39 -16.45
N GLU A 411 30.97 9.14 -17.62
CA GLU A 411 30.35 9.36 -18.93
C GLU A 411 29.07 8.51 -19.11
N SER A 412 29.10 7.25 -18.68
CA SER A 412 27.93 6.37 -18.72
C SER A 412 26.82 6.86 -17.81
N TYR A 413 27.13 7.27 -16.58
CA TYR A 413 26.19 7.86 -15.63
C TYR A 413 25.56 9.14 -16.20
N GLU A 414 26.37 10.06 -16.72
CA GLU A 414 25.92 11.30 -17.34
C GLU A 414 25.09 11.07 -18.59
N SER A 415 25.47 10.11 -19.43
CA SER A 415 24.68 9.70 -20.60
C SER A 415 23.29 9.19 -20.17
N MET A 416 23.22 8.38 -19.12
CA MET A 416 21.95 7.84 -18.61
C MET A 416 21.09 8.92 -17.94
N THR A 417 21.68 9.89 -17.25
CA THR A 417 21.00 11.03 -16.63
C THR A 417 20.76 12.14 -17.65
N GLY A 418 21.72 12.45 -18.51
CA GLY A 418 21.65 13.45 -19.57
C GLY A 418 20.68 13.07 -20.68
N SER A 419 20.55 11.78 -21.01
CA SER A 419 19.47 11.31 -21.89
C SER A 419 18.08 11.57 -21.30
N ARG A 420 17.93 11.58 -19.98
CA ARG A 420 16.69 12.04 -19.32
C ARG A 420 16.57 13.56 -19.38
N GLN A 421 17.65 14.31 -19.18
CA GLN A 421 17.66 15.78 -19.26
C GLN A 421 17.63 16.29 -20.70
N GLN A 422 18.37 15.66 -21.63
CA GLN A 422 18.28 15.97 -23.07
C GLN A 422 16.94 15.56 -23.66
N TYR A 423 16.37 14.42 -23.26
CA TYR A 423 15.00 14.04 -23.69
C TYR A 423 13.95 15.01 -23.14
N SER A 424 14.19 15.59 -21.97
CA SER A 424 13.37 16.70 -21.46
C SER A 424 13.78 18.05 -22.06
N ALA A 425 15.07 18.32 -22.28
CA ALA A 425 15.59 19.56 -22.86
C ALA A 425 15.45 19.59 -24.40
N GLU A 426 15.64 18.49 -25.13
CA GLU A 426 15.33 18.40 -26.56
C GLU A 426 13.82 18.45 -26.83
N LYS A 427 12.99 17.90 -25.94
CA LYS A 427 11.57 18.19 -25.97
C LYS A 427 11.32 19.70 -25.79
N THR A 428 12.01 20.34 -24.87
CA THR A 428 11.92 21.79 -24.64
C THR A 428 12.57 22.60 -25.75
N GLN A 429 13.73 22.17 -26.33
CA GLN A 429 14.42 22.86 -27.42
C GLN A 429 13.82 22.61 -28.82
N ARG A 430 13.23 21.43 -29.09
CA ARG A 430 12.45 21.23 -30.33
C ARG A 430 11.19 22.10 -30.34
N PHE A 431 10.64 22.44 -29.18
CA PHE A 431 9.57 23.42 -29.07
C PHE A 431 10.06 24.88 -29.11
N ALA A 432 11.35 25.15 -28.80
CA ALA A 432 11.94 26.50 -28.84
C ALA A 432 12.55 26.86 -30.20
N LYS A 433 12.79 25.90 -31.13
CA LYS A 433 13.41 26.14 -32.47
C LYS A 433 12.42 26.19 -33.61
N SER A 434 11.11 26.10 -33.38
CA SER A 434 10.16 26.54 -34.40
C SER A 434 9.98 28.05 -34.21
N ASP A 435 10.30 28.84 -35.23
CA ASP A 435 10.11 30.31 -35.26
C ASP A 435 8.63 30.75 -35.10
N TYR A 436 7.79 29.83 -34.73
CA TYR A 436 6.40 29.99 -34.31
C TYR A 436 6.17 29.25 -32.97
N ALA A 437 6.79 29.71 -31.88
CA ALA A 437 6.37 29.28 -30.57
C ALA A 437 5.04 29.96 -30.22
N PRO A 438 3.94 29.22 -30.10
CA PRO A 438 2.71 29.81 -29.60
C PRO A 438 2.96 30.28 -28.16
N LYS A 439 2.53 31.49 -27.85
CA LYS A 439 2.61 32.05 -26.47
C LYS A 439 1.83 31.22 -25.44
N ARG A 440 1.16 30.14 -25.85
CA ARG A 440 0.28 29.29 -25.05
C ARG A 440 0.59 27.82 -25.35
N SER A 441 0.87 27.02 -24.32
CA SER A 441 1.09 25.57 -24.46
C SER A 441 0.26 24.78 -23.43
N ALA A 442 -0.38 23.68 -23.88
CA ALA A 442 -1.08 22.75 -23.03
C ALA A 442 -0.22 21.52 -22.75
N SER A 443 -0.18 21.01 -21.51
CA SER A 443 0.40 19.73 -21.17
C SER A 443 -0.69 18.73 -20.79
N VAL A 444 -0.68 17.56 -21.43
CA VAL A 444 -1.65 16.49 -21.19
C VAL A 444 -0.98 15.41 -20.37
N LYS A 445 -1.49 15.12 -19.16
CA LYS A 445 -1.12 13.98 -18.35
C LYS A 445 -2.30 13.04 -18.23
N ILE A 446 -2.08 11.77 -18.53
CA ILE A 446 -3.13 10.76 -18.52
C ILE A 446 -2.78 9.70 -17.49
N ASN A 447 -3.68 9.46 -16.55
CA ASN A 447 -3.54 8.47 -15.51
C ASN A 447 -4.57 7.35 -15.70
N PHE A 448 -4.09 6.12 -15.93
CA PHE A 448 -4.91 4.93 -15.88
C PHE A 448 -5.07 4.46 -14.44
N GLN A 449 -6.31 4.25 -14.01
CA GLN A 449 -6.59 3.52 -12.77
C GLN A 449 -7.48 2.31 -13.07
N GLU A 450 -6.87 1.11 -13.03
CA GLU A 450 -7.61 -0.14 -12.96
C GLU A 450 -8.05 -0.36 -11.51
N LYS A 451 -9.28 -0.01 -11.15
CA LYS A 451 -9.84 -0.25 -9.81
C LYS A 451 -11.17 -0.99 -9.89
N ASN A 452 -11.44 -1.76 -8.83
CA ASN A 452 -12.68 -2.48 -8.66
C ASN A 452 -13.87 -1.49 -8.61
N LYS A 453 -14.89 -1.71 -9.42
CA LYS A 453 -16.00 -0.81 -9.75
C LYS A 453 -16.67 -0.10 -8.56
N ILE A 454 -16.86 -0.79 -7.42
CA ILE A 454 -17.54 -0.26 -6.23
C ILE A 454 -16.64 0.69 -5.44
N ILE A 455 -15.36 0.33 -5.31
CA ILE A 455 -14.36 1.14 -4.60
C ILE A 455 -14.08 2.43 -5.37
N TYR A 456 -14.03 2.34 -6.68
CA TYR A 456 -13.79 3.49 -7.54
C TYR A 456 -14.90 4.54 -7.46
N LYS A 457 -16.18 4.13 -7.54
CA LYS A 457 -17.32 5.07 -7.39
C LYS A 457 -17.27 5.83 -6.07
N ASN A 458 -16.96 5.17 -4.98
CA ASN A 458 -16.90 5.81 -3.66
C ASN A 458 -15.70 6.74 -3.52
N GLU A 459 -14.53 6.39 -4.06
CA GLU A 459 -13.34 7.25 -4.03
C GLU A 459 -13.51 8.50 -4.91
N VAL A 460 -14.06 8.33 -6.11
CA VAL A 460 -14.34 9.44 -7.02
C VAL A 460 -15.38 10.37 -6.42
N LYS A 461 -16.49 9.82 -5.91
CA LYS A 461 -17.52 10.58 -5.22
C LYS A 461 -16.93 11.39 -4.07
N GLN A 462 -16.12 10.77 -3.21
CA GLN A 462 -15.52 11.45 -2.06
C GLN A 462 -14.51 12.53 -2.47
N LYS A 463 -13.71 12.28 -3.50
CA LYS A 463 -12.74 13.24 -4.04
C LYS A 463 -13.43 14.48 -4.60
N TYR A 464 -14.46 14.30 -5.41
CA TYR A 464 -15.15 15.41 -6.08
C TYR A 464 -16.22 16.08 -5.20
N ASP A 465 -16.84 15.36 -4.25
CA ASP A 465 -17.69 15.99 -3.23
C ASP A 465 -16.91 16.99 -2.39
N ASN A 466 -15.68 16.65 -1.97
CA ASN A 466 -14.83 17.55 -1.20
C ASN A 466 -14.39 18.78 -2.02
N LEU A 467 -14.07 18.59 -3.30
CA LEU A 467 -13.67 19.69 -4.20
C LEU A 467 -14.85 20.62 -4.52
N TYR A 468 -16.03 20.05 -4.73
CA TYR A 468 -17.25 20.81 -5.07
C TYR A 468 -17.79 21.63 -3.89
N GLN A 469 -17.66 21.12 -2.64
CA GLN A 469 -18.08 21.83 -1.43
C GLN A 469 -17.28 23.11 -1.16
N ASN A 470 -16.05 23.19 -1.69
CA ASN A 470 -15.17 24.37 -1.52
C ASN A 470 -15.38 25.46 -2.59
N GLY A 471 -16.31 25.29 -3.52
CA GLY A 471 -16.68 26.33 -4.51
C GLY A 471 -15.67 26.57 -5.64
N ASN A 472 -14.57 25.82 -5.71
CA ASN A 472 -13.45 26.08 -6.63
C ASN A 472 -13.41 25.16 -7.85
N VAL A 473 -14.48 24.38 -8.10
CA VAL A 473 -14.55 23.42 -9.19
C VAL A 473 -15.85 23.62 -9.98
N THR A 474 -15.72 23.75 -11.28
CA THR A 474 -16.85 23.78 -12.21
C THR A 474 -16.88 22.49 -13.02
N ALA A 475 -18.03 21.85 -13.16
CA ALA A 475 -18.16 20.59 -13.89
C ALA A 475 -19.08 20.74 -15.11
N TYR A 476 -18.69 20.09 -16.21
CA TYR A 476 -19.38 20.13 -17.50
C TYR A 476 -19.57 18.72 -18.07
N ASP A 477 -20.66 18.53 -18.83
CA ASP A 477 -20.81 17.38 -19.72
C ASP A 477 -21.11 17.89 -21.16
N ARG A 478 -21.48 16.95 -22.04
CA ARG A 478 -21.81 17.26 -23.44
C ARG A 478 -22.92 18.31 -23.61
N ARG A 479 -23.80 18.47 -22.64
CA ARG A 479 -25.02 19.25 -22.75
C ARG A 479 -25.02 20.56 -21.99
N SER A 480 -24.37 20.58 -20.83
CA SER A 480 -24.49 21.72 -19.91
C SER A 480 -23.47 21.74 -18.77
N LEU A 481 -23.48 22.85 -18.07
CA LEU A 481 -22.90 22.95 -16.73
C LEU A 481 -23.66 22.02 -15.76
N LEU A 482 -22.93 21.16 -15.04
CA LEU A 482 -23.50 20.18 -14.13
C LEU A 482 -23.53 20.70 -12.70
N ASN A 483 -24.64 20.53 -12.02
CA ASN A 483 -24.71 20.66 -10.58
C ASN A 483 -24.32 19.33 -9.89
N ARG A 484 -24.11 19.37 -8.56
CA ARG A 484 -23.72 18.20 -7.78
C ARG A 484 -24.66 17.00 -7.93
N THR A 485 -25.96 17.26 -8.01
CA THR A 485 -26.96 16.19 -8.12
C THR A 485 -26.87 15.47 -9.46
N ASP A 486 -26.63 16.20 -10.53
CA ASP A 486 -26.50 15.64 -11.89
C ASP A 486 -25.21 14.82 -12.03
N ILE A 487 -24.11 15.29 -11.46
CA ILE A 487 -22.85 14.55 -11.40
C ILE A 487 -23.06 13.20 -10.67
N LEU A 488 -23.73 13.22 -9.51
CA LEU A 488 -24.01 12.02 -8.75
C LEU A 488 -24.93 11.05 -9.52
N LYS A 489 -25.95 11.56 -10.24
CA LYS A 489 -26.81 10.73 -11.10
C LYS A 489 -25.98 10.05 -12.19
N LYS A 490 -25.12 10.78 -12.90
CA LYS A 490 -24.23 10.21 -13.93
C LYS A 490 -23.37 9.07 -13.38
N TYR A 491 -22.73 9.25 -12.21
CA TYR A 491 -21.95 8.20 -11.59
C TYR A 491 -22.77 6.97 -11.14
N MET A 492 -24.02 7.16 -10.75
CA MET A 492 -24.90 6.04 -10.39
C MET A 492 -25.28 5.17 -11.59
N HIS A 493 -25.41 5.75 -12.78
CA HIS A 493 -25.75 5.04 -14.02
C HIS A 493 -24.54 4.44 -14.74
N GLN A 494 -23.33 4.79 -14.32
CA GLN A 494 -22.10 4.27 -14.93
C GLN A 494 -22.00 2.75 -14.83
N LYS A 495 -21.86 2.09 -15.98
CA LYS A 495 -21.57 0.67 -16.11
C LYS A 495 -20.23 0.52 -16.84
N GLY A 496 -19.24 -0.09 -16.24
CA GLY A 496 -17.96 -0.33 -16.92
C GLY A 496 -16.76 0.45 -16.35
N ARG A 497 -15.66 0.43 -17.07
CA ARG A 497 -14.41 1.11 -16.71
C ARG A 497 -14.48 2.58 -17.14
N MET A 498 -13.82 3.41 -16.37
CA MET A 498 -13.70 4.84 -16.60
C MET A 498 -12.25 5.20 -16.89
N LEU A 499 -12.05 6.07 -17.87
CA LEU A 499 -10.78 6.67 -18.20
C LEU A 499 -10.71 8.08 -17.64
N GLU A 500 -9.69 8.40 -16.85
CA GLU A 500 -9.45 9.75 -16.36
C GLU A 500 -8.21 10.34 -17.05
N THR A 501 -8.35 11.54 -17.61
CA THR A 501 -7.26 12.31 -18.17
C THR A 501 -7.21 13.69 -17.54
N THR A 502 -5.99 14.22 -17.31
CA THR A 502 -5.78 15.56 -16.78
C THR A 502 -5.08 16.41 -17.83
N ILE A 503 -5.67 17.56 -18.16
CA ILE A 503 -5.14 18.53 -19.11
C ILE A 503 -4.78 19.79 -18.35
N THR A 504 -3.50 20.17 -18.34
CA THR A 504 -3.02 21.39 -17.70
C THR A 504 -2.70 22.43 -18.77
N CYS A 505 -3.30 23.61 -18.67
CA CYS A 505 -3.02 24.75 -19.53
C CYS A 505 -2.12 25.75 -18.79
N ILE A 506 -1.11 26.31 -19.48
CA ILE A 506 -0.09 27.19 -18.88
C ILE A 506 -0.48 28.68 -18.98
N THR A 507 -1.68 29.00 -19.41
CA THR A 507 -2.14 30.38 -19.60
C THR A 507 -3.42 30.68 -18.84
N ASP A 508 -3.47 31.86 -18.19
CA ASP A 508 -4.50 32.25 -17.23
C ASP A 508 -5.82 32.70 -17.81
N GLU A 509 -5.94 32.84 -19.14
CA GLU A 509 -7.12 33.40 -19.77
C GLU A 509 -7.85 32.39 -20.63
N ASP A 510 -9.15 32.30 -20.56
CA ASP A 510 -10.10 31.59 -21.44
C ASP A 510 -10.23 30.05 -21.30
N ILE A 511 -9.60 29.39 -20.33
CA ILE A 511 -9.79 27.93 -20.15
C ILE A 511 -11.24 27.58 -19.81
N ASP A 512 -11.95 28.45 -19.10
CA ASP A 512 -13.35 28.29 -18.75
C ASP A 512 -14.26 28.20 -19.96
N LEU A 513 -14.09 29.14 -20.91
CA LEU A 513 -14.88 29.22 -22.13
C LEU A 513 -14.64 28.04 -23.09
N ARG A 514 -13.49 27.34 -22.91
CA ARG A 514 -13.05 26.25 -23.80
C ARG A 514 -13.05 24.87 -23.18
N CYS A 515 -13.42 24.76 -21.90
CA CYS A 515 -13.44 23.49 -21.19
C CYS A 515 -14.28 22.43 -21.92
N HIS A 516 -15.42 22.83 -22.43
CA HIS A 516 -16.31 21.95 -23.18
C HIS A 516 -15.71 21.50 -24.52
N GLU A 517 -15.13 22.41 -25.31
CA GLU A 517 -14.50 22.09 -26.60
C GLU A 517 -13.29 21.16 -26.42
N ILE A 518 -12.49 21.39 -25.38
CA ILE A 518 -11.35 20.55 -25.01
C ILE A 518 -11.82 19.15 -24.63
N ALA A 519 -12.86 19.03 -23.80
CA ALA A 519 -13.42 17.75 -23.39
C ALA A 519 -13.98 16.96 -24.58
N GLU A 520 -14.76 17.61 -25.45
CA GLU A 520 -15.32 17.00 -26.67
C GLU A 520 -14.22 16.52 -27.63
N SER A 521 -13.15 17.30 -27.81
CA SER A 521 -12.02 16.90 -28.63
C SER A 521 -11.33 15.64 -28.08
N CYS A 522 -11.13 15.56 -26.76
CA CYS A 522 -10.57 14.39 -26.10
C CYS A 522 -11.46 13.14 -26.28
N VAL A 523 -12.77 13.28 -26.11
CA VAL A 523 -13.72 12.17 -26.28
C VAL A 523 -13.75 11.68 -27.72
N LYS A 524 -13.72 12.58 -28.71
CA LYS A 524 -13.61 12.22 -30.14
C LYS A 524 -12.32 11.49 -30.45
N ALA A 525 -11.19 11.93 -29.91
CA ALA A 525 -9.90 11.28 -30.12
C ALA A 525 -9.87 9.87 -29.51
N ILE A 526 -10.41 9.70 -28.31
CA ILE A 526 -10.55 8.40 -27.62
C ILE A 526 -11.46 7.46 -28.42
N GLY A 527 -12.60 7.94 -28.88
CA GLY A 527 -13.52 7.17 -29.71
C GLY A 527 -12.87 6.67 -31.01
N ALA A 528 -12.15 7.55 -31.71
CA ALA A 528 -11.46 7.21 -32.95
C ALA A 528 -10.37 6.14 -32.76
N GLU A 529 -9.57 6.24 -31.69
CA GLU A 529 -8.51 5.24 -31.38
C GLU A 529 -9.07 3.85 -31.11
N HIS A 530 -10.24 3.78 -30.48
CA HIS A 530 -10.86 2.51 -30.08
C HIS A 530 -11.98 2.05 -31.02
N SER A 531 -12.18 2.72 -32.15
CA SER A 531 -13.25 2.43 -33.10
C SER A 531 -14.65 2.46 -32.46
N ILE A 532 -14.85 3.37 -31.51
CA ILE A 532 -16.11 3.60 -30.81
C ILE A 532 -16.70 4.91 -31.34
N ASP A 533 -18.00 4.90 -31.68
CA ASP A 533 -18.68 6.16 -31.97
C ASP A 533 -18.61 7.08 -30.75
N PRO A 534 -18.06 8.29 -30.85
CA PRO A 534 -17.96 9.22 -29.72
C PRO A 534 -19.29 9.50 -29.02
N LYS A 535 -20.42 9.33 -29.72
CA LYS A 535 -21.77 9.48 -29.15
C LYS A 535 -22.10 8.42 -28.09
N ASN A 536 -21.43 7.26 -28.14
CA ASN A 536 -21.59 6.16 -27.18
C ASN A 536 -20.65 6.30 -25.98
N LEU A 537 -19.83 7.37 -25.94
CA LEU A 537 -18.99 7.72 -24.82
C LEU A 537 -19.65 8.84 -24.03
N ASP A 538 -19.85 8.64 -22.75
CA ASP A 538 -20.27 9.71 -21.83
C ASP A 538 -19.05 10.24 -21.05
N TYR A 539 -19.12 11.48 -20.57
CA TYR A 539 -18.02 12.08 -19.84
C TYR A 539 -18.50 13.14 -18.84
N VAL A 540 -17.63 13.43 -17.88
CA VAL A 540 -17.70 14.63 -17.03
C VAL A 540 -16.32 15.29 -17.03
N ALA A 541 -16.28 16.58 -17.30
CA ALA A 541 -15.07 17.38 -17.22
C ALA A 541 -15.14 18.30 -15.99
N PHE A 542 -14.10 18.29 -15.17
CA PHE A 542 -13.97 19.13 -13.98
C PHE A 542 -12.85 20.13 -14.18
N LEU A 543 -13.18 21.41 -14.11
CA LEU A 543 -12.23 22.50 -14.18
C LEU A 543 -11.80 22.94 -12.78
N HIS A 544 -10.51 22.89 -12.52
CA HIS A 544 -9.87 23.35 -11.29
C HIS A 544 -9.18 24.70 -11.52
N LYS A 545 -9.61 25.75 -10.79
CA LYS A 545 -9.10 27.12 -10.92
C LYS A 545 -8.18 27.55 -9.79
N ASP A 546 -8.18 26.84 -8.68
CA ASP A 546 -7.51 27.20 -7.41
C ASP A 546 -6.01 26.84 -7.35
N THR A 547 -5.45 26.41 -8.46
CA THR A 547 -4.05 26.01 -8.55
C THR A 547 -3.25 27.03 -9.36
N LYS A 548 -1.93 27.09 -9.13
CA LYS A 548 -1.00 27.94 -9.90
C LYS A 548 -1.15 27.77 -11.42
N TYR A 549 -1.62 26.63 -11.85
CA TYR A 549 -1.90 26.32 -13.26
C TYR A 549 -3.31 25.70 -13.34
N PRO A 550 -4.32 26.41 -13.87
CA PRO A 550 -5.64 25.86 -14.10
C PRO A 550 -5.58 24.58 -14.95
N HIS A 551 -6.38 23.58 -14.60
CA HIS A 551 -6.37 22.30 -15.30
C HIS A 551 -7.74 21.63 -15.30
N ILE A 552 -7.96 20.78 -16.31
CA ILE A 552 -9.22 20.06 -16.53
C ILE A 552 -8.97 18.57 -16.30
N HIS A 553 -9.79 17.96 -15.44
CA HIS A 553 -9.91 16.51 -15.34
C HIS A 553 -11.09 16.05 -16.18
N ILE A 554 -10.86 15.17 -17.14
CA ILE A 554 -11.91 14.61 -17.98
C ILE A 554 -12.03 13.12 -17.66
N GLN A 555 -13.23 12.70 -17.29
CA GLN A 555 -13.56 11.31 -17.04
C GLN A 555 -14.51 10.82 -18.11
N VAL A 556 -14.10 9.78 -18.83
CA VAL A 556 -14.83 9.22 -19.98
C VAL A 556 -15.18 7.76 -19.70
N TRP A 557 -16.40 7.34 -20.04
CA TRP A 557 -16.87 5.96 -19.91
C TRP A 557 -17.92 5.61 -20.98
N GLN A 558 -18.23 4.31 -21.07
CA GLN A 558 -19.33 3.79 -21.88
C GLN A 558 -20.49 3.33 -20.99
N GLU A 559 -21.70 3.44 -21.47
CA GLU A 559 -22.89 2.91 -20.78
C GLU A 559 -22.91 1.37 -20.80
N GLU A 560 -22.42 0.75 -21.86
CA GLU A 560 -22.25 -0.70 -21.96
C GLU A 560 -20.77 -1.09 -22.11
N PRO A 561 -20.28 -2.15 -21.42
CA PRO A 561 -18.88 -2.55 -21.47
C PRO A 561 -18.59 -3.30 -22.78
N LEU A 562 -18.23 -2.57 -23.84
CA LEU A 562 -17.84 -3.16 -25.14
C LEU A 562 -16.35 -3.53 -25.23
N LEU A 563 -15.50 -3.01 -24.34
CA LEU A 563 -14.05 -3.27 -24.39
C LEU A 563 -13.47 -3.53 -22.98
N ASP A 564 -12.75 -4.64 -22.88
CA ASP A 564 -12.05 -5.02 -21.64
C ASP A 564 -10.81 -4.16 -21.32
N ARG A 565 -10.26 -3.43 -22.30
CA ARG A 565 -9.01 -2.65 -22.13
C ARG A 565 -9.01 -1.39 -22.98
N TYR A 566 -9.04 -0.22 -22.35
CA TYR A 566 -8.64 1.03 -22.99
C TYR A 566 -7.12 1.16 -22.95
N ARG A 567 -6.49 1.38 -24.11
CA ARG A 567 -5.07 1.74 -24.21
C ARG A 567 -4.97 3.12 -24.82
N LEU A 568 -4.31 4.04 -24.12
CA LEU A 568 -3.93 5.31 -24.71
C LEU A 568 -2.52 5.19 -25.26
N THR A 569 -2.43 5.26 -26.58
CA THR A 569 -1.14 5.22 -27.26
C THR A 569 -0.44 6.58 -27.20
N ASN A 570 0.90 6.58 -27.33
CA ASN A 570 1.64 7.84 -27.45
C ASN A 570 1.20 8.66 -28.67
N ALA A 571 0.71 8.00 -29.72
CA ALA A 571 0.18 8.64 -30.92
C ALA A 571 -1.12 9.38 -30.62
N LEU A 572 -2.05 8.76 -29.89
CA LEU A 572 -3.28 9.38 -29.44
C LEU A 572 -3.01 10.60 -28.55
N LEU A 573 -2.07 10.49 -27.60
CA LEU A 573 -1.66 11.58 -26.75
C LEU A 573 -1.08 12.77 -27.53
N ALA A 574 -0.28 12.48 -28.54
CA ALA A 574 0.28 13.50 -29.43
C ALA A 574 -0.83 14.20 -30.24
N LYS A 575 -1.79 13.43 -30.76
CA LYS A 575 -2.93 13.96 -31.49
C LYS A 575 -3.81 14.86 -30.60
N MET A 576 -4.21 14.38 -29.44
CA MET A 576 -4.98 15.17 -28.47
C MET A 576 -4.27 16.48 -28.12
N LYS A 577 -2.95 16.44 -27.97
CA LYS A 577 -2.16 17.64 -27.69
C LYS A 577 -2.19 18.66 -28.83
N VAL A 578 -2.15 18.20 -30.08
CA VAL A 578 -2.27 19.08 -31.27
C VAL A 578 -3.66 19.70 -31.29
N ASP A 579 -4.72 18.89 -31.20
CA ASP A 579 -6.10 19.33 -31.28
C ASP A 579 -6.42 20.37 -30.18
N ILE A 580 -5.98 20.12 -28.93
CA ILE A 580 -6.15 21.06 -27.82
C ILE A 580 -5.37 22.36 -28.05
N THR A 581 -4.18 22.27 -28.60
CA THR A 581 -3.36 23.45 -28.92
C THR A 581 -4.04 24.31 -30.00
N GLU A 582 -4.71 23.70 -30.95
CA GLU A 582 -5.48 24.41 -31.98
C GLU A 582 -6.71 25.06 -31.40
N ILE A 583 -7.46 24.37 -30.54
CA ILE A 583 -8.60 24.93 -29.82
C ILE A 583 -8.17 26.16 -29.00
N MET A 584 -7.05 26.09 -28.31
CA MET A 584 -6.53 27.20 -27.50
C MET A 584 -6.03 28.40 -28.31
N LYS A 585 -5.75 28.24 -29.61
CA LYS A 585 -5.32 29.32 -30.51
C LYS A 585 -6.48 30.03 -31.22
N ALA A 586 -7.58 29.33 -31.41
CA ALA A 586 -8.73 29.92 -32.09
C ALA A 586 -9.32 31.13 -31.29
N PRO A 587 -9.82 32.18 -31.92
CA PRO A 587 -10.52 33.24 -31.18
C PRO A 587 -11.75 32.66 -30.49
N ALA A 588 -11.99 33.05 -29.23
CA ALA A 588 -13.16 32.58 -28.48
C ALA A 588 -14.45 33.03 -29.20
N VAL A 589 -15.25 32.07 -29.64
CA VAL A 589 -16.59 32.36 -30.16
C VAL A 589 -17.43 32.63 -28.93
N GLN A 590 -17.86 33.88 -28.73
CA GLN A 590 -18.89 34.23 -27.77
C GLN A 590 -20.19 33.56 -28.24
N GLN A 591 -20.52 32.41 -27.69
CA GLN A 591 -21.89 31.91 -27.73
C GLN A 591 -22.70 32.77 -26.74
N GLU A 592 -23.50 33.68 -27.25
CA GLU A 592 -24.57 34.31 -26.49
C GLU A 592 -25.49 33.21 -25.97
N THR A 593 -25.33 32.88 -24.71
CA THR A 593 -26.30 32.07 -23.97
C THR A 593 -27.50 32.98 -23.73
N GLU A 594 -28.56 32.84 -24.53
CA GLU A 594 -29.91 33.34 -24.16
C GLU A 594 -30.29 32.67 -22.83
N ILE A 595 -30.16 33.43 -21.76
CA ILE A 595 -30.73 33.08 -20.46
C ILE A 595 -32.24 33.34 -20.59
N ILE A 596 -32.99 32.28 -20.85
CA ILE A 596 -34.44 32.31 -20.65
C ILE A 596 -34.66 32.28 -19.14
N GLU A 597 -34.84 33.44 -18.54
CA GLU A 597 -35.41 33.58 -17.19
C GLU A 597 -36.88 33.14 -17.23
N THR A 598 -37.16 31.91 -16.91
CA THR A 598 -38.48 31.49 -16.46
C THR A 598 -38.47 31.50 -14.93
N THR A 599 -38.88 32.65 -14.39
CA THR A 599 -39.36 32.76 -13.00
C THR A 599 -40.74 32.10 -12.91
N GLU A 600 -40.77 30.84 -12.49
CA GLU A 600 -41.96 30.26 -11.87
C GLU A 600 -41.66 29.90 -10.43
N SER A 601 -42.29 30.62 -9.53
CA SER A 601 -42.38 30.38 -8.11
C SER A 601 -43.12 29.07 -7.86
N ILE A 602 -42.42 28.07 -7.31
CA ILE A 602 -43.03 26.85 -6.79
C ILE A 602 -42.88 26.86 -5.27
N GLU A 603 -44.04 26.96 -4.59
CA GLU A 603 -44.15 26.75 -3.14
C GLU A 603 -43.77 25.32 -2.75
N PRO A 604 -43.28 25.06 -1.53
CA PRO A 604 -42.85 23.75 -1.12
C PRO A 604 -44.03 22.85 -0.71
N GLU A 605 -44.37 21.88 -1.54
CA GLU A 605 -45.28 20.81 -1.16
C GLU A 605 -44.58 19.81 -0.20
N THR A 606 -45.23 19.65 0.93
CA THR A 606 -44.86 18.70 2.00
C THR A 606 -45.17 17.26 1.56
N ILE A 607 -44.19 16.43 1.26
CA ILE A 607 -44.41 15.01 1.00
C ILE A 607 -44.45 14.25 2.32
N LYS A 608 -45.65 13.81 2.70
CA LYS A 608 -45.90 12.81 3.73
C LYS A 608 -45.45 11.43 3.21
N ILE A 609 -44.50 10.81 3.87
CA ILE A 609 -44.17 9.40 3.67
C ILE A 609 -45.10 8.59 4.56
N SER A 610 -46.06 7.87 3.96
CA SER A 610 -46.78 6.77 4.60
C SER A 610 -46.07 5.45 4.28
N GLY A 611 -45.86 4.64 5.33
CA GLY A 611 -45.10 3.41 5.24
C GLY A 611 -45.79 2.27 4.46
N MET A 612 -44.96 1.42 3.91
CA MET A 612 -45.03 -0.05 3.97
C MET A 612 -43.64 -0.61 3.68
#